data_4a3650d37235d90144fa6a87a1066bb9
#
_entry.id   4a3650d37235d90144fa6a87a1066bb9
#
_cell.length_a   1.000
_cell.length_b   1.000
_cell.length_c   1.000
_cell.angle_alpha   90.00
_cell.angle_beta   90.00
_cell.angle_gamma   90.00
#
_symmetry.space_group_name_H-M   'P 1'
#
loop_
_entity.id
_entity.type
_entity.pdbx_description
1 polymer ?
#
loop_
_entity_poly.entity_id
_entity_poly.type
_entity_poly.pdbx_seq_one_letter_code
_entity_poly.pdbx_strand_id
1 'polypeptide(L)'
;ATGISVEIQWKGRGIRSLIEPALDAGEQIDLFDDDYQRMAQEHRDYLAELKGMADTVDYEKHIMPVLLEQVKNWGNGELLAMPYQPYITGVWYNKDLWEEAGLTEQDIPDTWEKLIRVCRKIKNSDSGLSAMTCDEEYVNLLYGYQLARYLGQEKVQQLIRNCTWSQIPQAKEA
;
A
#
# COMPACT_ATOMS: atom_id res chain seq x y z
N ALA A 1 17.20 7.45 -28.60
CA ALA A 1 17.85 7.85 -27.34
C ALA A 1 17.67 9.35 -27.16
N THR A 2 17.32 9.77 -25.95
CA THR A 2 17.01 11.18 -25.63
C THR A 2 18.25 12.07 -25.43
N GLY A 3 19.44 11.49 -25.26
CA GLY A 3 20.67 12.20 -24.93
C GLY A 3 20.73 12.68 -23.46
N ILE A 4 19.73 12.31 -22.63
CA ILE A 4 19.70 12.64 -21.21
C ILE A 4 20.59 11.66 -20.46
N SER A 5 21.53 12.17 -19.65
CA SER A 5 22.30 11.37 -18.71
C SER A 5 21.52 11.25 -17.39
N VAL A 6 21.37 10.04 -16.89
CA VAL A 6 20.66 9.77 -15.64
C VAL A 6 21.62 9.13 -14.65
N GLU A 7 21.76 9.73 -13.48
CA GLU A 7 22.45 9.15 -12.32
C GLU A 7 21.42 8.60 -11.35
N ILE A 8 21.52 7.32 -11.00
CA ILE A 8 20.56 6.67 -10.09
C ILE A 8 21.27 6.35 -8.77
N GLN A 9 20.72 6.84 -7.69
CA GLN A 9 21.16 6.54 -6.32
C GLN A 9 20.17 5.57 -5.66
N TRP A 10 20.58 4.33 -5.51
CA TRP A 10 19.75 3.30 -4.88
C TRP A 10 19.82 3.40 -3.36
N LYS A 11 18.76 3.87 -2.72
CA LYS A 11 18.63 4.00 -1.26
C LYS A 11 17.83 2.85 -0.64
N GLY A 12 17.20 2.01 -1.46
CA GLY A 12 16.32 0.97 -0.98
C GLY A 12 15.19 1.53 -0.12
N ARG A 13 14.75 0.80 0.88
CA ARG A 13 13.72 1.28 1.83
C ARG A 13 14.17 2.48 2.67
N GLY A 14 15.46 2.76 2.73
CA GLY A 14 16.01 3.94 3.41
C GLY A 14 15.57 5.26 2.80
N ILE A 15 15.07 5.27 1.55
CA ILE A 15 14.55 6.48 0.91
C ILE A 15 13.51 7.18 1.81
N ARG A 16 12.69 6.42 2.51
CA ARG A 16 11.60 6.93 3.36
C ARG A 16 12.07 7.87 4.48
N SER A 17 13.27 7.66 5.01
CA SER A 17 13.84 8.49 6.07
C SER A 17 14.88 9.48 5.57
N LEU A 18 15.29 9.38 4.31
CA LEU A 18 16.36 10.19 3.75
C LEU A 18 15.86 11.29 2.82
N ILE A 19 14.71 11.10 2.17
CA ILE A 19 14.24 12.01 1.14
C ILE A 19 13.85 13.39 1.71
N GLU A 20 13.08 13.44 2.79
CA GLU A 20 12.62 14.68 3.39
C GLU A 20 13.78 15.54 3.91
N PRO A 21 14.73 15.01 4.71
CA PRO A 21 15.89 15.78 5.11
C PRO A 21 16.76 16.29 3.94
N ALA A 22 16.85 15.52 2.85
CA ALA A 22 17.60 15.95 1.66
C ALA A 22 16.90 17.11 0.93
N LEU A 23 15.57 17.02 0.76
CA LEU A 23 14.76 18.09 0.19
C LEU A 23 14.81 19.35 1.05
N ASP A 24 14.69 19.23 2.37
CA ASP A 24 14.80 20.33 3.33
C ASP A 24 16.17 21.00 3.31
N ALA A 25 17.22 20.22 3.09
CA ALA A 25 18.59 20.72 2.92
C ALA A 25 18.83 21.43 1.57
N GLY A 26 17.85 21.39 0.67
CA GLY A 26 17.93 21.96 -0.67
C GLY A 26 18.81 21.14 -1.62
N GLU A 27 18.97 19.84 -1.38
CA GLU A 27 19.65 18.95 -2.33
C GLU A 27 18.89 18.91 -3.65
N GLN A 28 19.61 18.96 -4.76
CA GLN A 28 19.01 18.84 -6.07
C GLN A 28 18.64 17.39 -6.33
N ILE A 29 17.35 17.09 -6.32
CA ILE A 29 16.76 15.79 -6.63
C ILE A 29 15.75 16.00 -7.75
N ASP A 30 16.09 15.54 -8.95
CA ASP A 30 15.23 15.75 -10.12
C ASP A 30 14.03 14.79 -10.14
N LEU A 31 14.23 13.55 -9.65
CA LEU A 31 13.24 12.50 -9.56
C LEU A 31 13.49 11.61 -8.35
N PHE A 32 12.44 11.17 -7.68
CA PHE A 32 12.53 10.11 -6.68
C PHE A 32 11.31 9.19 -6.77
N ASP A 33 11.46 7.99 -6.21
CA ASP A 33 10.45 6.95 -6.18
C ASP A 33 10.05 6.66 -4.74
N ASP A 34 8.75 6.78 -4.44
CA ASP A 34 8.17 6.43 -3.14
C ASP A 34 6.68 6.13 -3.30
N ASP A 35 6.04 5.72 -2.22
CA ASP A 35 4.59 5.56 -2.15
C ASP A 35 3.85 6.86 -2.50
N TYR A 36 2.92 6.78 -3.45
CA TYR A 36 2.19 7.95 -3.90
C TYR A 36 1.45 8.69 -2.77
N GLN A 37 0.83 7.96 -1.85
CA GLN A 37 0.14 8.57 -0.71
C GLN A 37 1.09 9.42 0.12
N ARG A 38 2.28 8.91 0.40
CA ARG A 38 3.32 9.62 1.12
C ARG A 38 3.79 10.87 0.36
N MET A 39 4.07 10.72 -0.93
CA MET A 39 4.45 11.85 -1.77
C MET A 39 3.42 12.97 -1.68
N ALA A 40 2.14 12.66 -1.81
CA ALA A 40 1.08 13.65 -1.81
C ALA A 40 0.81 14.28 -0.43
N GLN A 41 1.11 13.58 0.66
CA GLN A 41 0.84 14.06 2.02
C GLN A 41 2.06 14.71 2.69
N GLU A 42 3.25 14.11 2.52
CA GLU A 42 4.46 14.52 3.25
C GLU A 42 5.38 15.40 2.38
N HIS A 43 5.40 15.19 1.05
CA HIS A 43 6.36 15.85 0.16
C HIS A 43 5.71 16.81 -0.84
N ARG A 44 4.42 17.13 -0.67
CA ARG A 44 3.64 17.91 -1.64
C ARG A 44 4.33 19.20 -2.06
N ASP A 45 4.89 19.93 -1.11
CA ASP A 45 5.48 21.26 -1.34
C ASP A 45 6.77 21.21 -2.20
N TYR A 46 7.34 20.01 -2.35
CA TYR A 46 8.51 19.76 -3.20
C TYR A 46 8.16 19.20 -4.58
N LEU A 47 6.89 18.86 -4.82
CA LEU A 47 6.47 18.19 -6.06
C LEU A 47 5.94 19.18 -7.09
N ALA A 48 6.32 18.95 -8.33
CA ALA A 48 5.72 19.66 -9.47
C ALA A 48 4.42 18.99 -9.89
N GLU A 49 3.45 19.80 -10.33
CA GLU A 49 2.26 19.29 -11.01
C GLU A 49 2.63 18.79 -12.41
N LEU A 50 2.29 17.53 -12.70
CA LEU A 50 2.77 16.80 -13.88
C LEU A 50 1.76 16.73 -15.03
N LYS A 51 0.55 17.29 -14.87
CA LYS A 51 -0.51 17.15 -15.89
C LYS A 51 -0.06 17.61 -17.27
N GLY A 52 0.61 18.75 -17.35
CA GLY A 52 1.09 19.28 -18.62
C GLY A 52 2.06 18.32 -19.34
N MET A 53 2.96 17.67 -18.60
CA MET A 53 3.85 16.65 -19.17
C MET A 53 3.09 15.37 -19.53
N ALA A 54 2.19 14.92 -18.68
CA ALA A 54 1.37 13.73 -18.90
C ALA A 54 0.51 13.85 -20.18
N ASP A 55 -0.03 15.03 -20.44
CA ASP A 55 -0.82 15.32 -21.64
C ASP A 55 0.04 15.21 -22.93
N THR A 56 1.33 15.55 -22.89
CA THR A 56 2.20 15.45 -24.07
C THR A 56 2.47 14.01 -24.54
N VAL A 57 2.30 13.05 -23.64
CA VAL A 57 2.53 11.62 -23.91
C VAL A 57 1.25 10.79 -23.79
N ASP A 58 0.10 11.42 -23.74
CA ASP A 58 -1.20 10.76 -23.57
C ASP A 58 -1.23 9.78 -22.37
N TYR A 59 -0.53 10.12 -21.27
CA TYR A 59 -0.31 9.22 -20.14
C TYR A 59 -1.62 8.64 -19.58
N GLU A 60 -2.67 9.45 -19.49
CA GLU A 60 -3.97 9.02 -18.96
C GLU A 60 -4.62 7.88 -19.78
N LYS A 61 -4.25 7.74 -21.07
CA LYS A 61 -4.73 6.64 -21.92
C LYS A 61 -3.99 5.31 -21.65
N HIS A 62 -2.84 5.37 -20.99
CA HIS A 62 -1.96 4.22 -20.76
C HIS A 62 -1.96 3.73 -19.32
N ILE A 63 -2.63 4.43 -18.42
CA ILE A 63 -2.76 4.04 -17.01
C ILE A 63 -4.15 3.47 -16.73
N MET A 64 -4.23 2.55 -15.78
CA MET A 64 -5.51 2.04 -15.30
C MET A 64 -6.35 3.17 -14.67
N PRO A 65 -7.61 3.38 -15.08
CA PRO A 65 -8.44 4.49 -14.60
C PRO A 65 -8.55 4.55 -13.07
N VAL A 66 -8.63 3.41 -12.40
CA VAL A 66 -8.71 3.34 -10.93
C VAL A 66 -7.45 3.88 -10.25
N LEU A 67 -6.27 3.67 -10.84
CA LEU A 67 -5.01 4.20 -10.31
C LEU A 67 -4.94 5.72 -10.52
N LEU A 68 -5.34 6.18 -11.69
CA LEU A 68 -5.39 7.61 -11.99
C LEU A 68 -6.35 8.36 -11.05
N GLU A 69 -7.52 7.78 -10.79
CA GLU A 69 -8.48 8.33 -9.84
C GLU A 69 -7.91 8.42 -8.43
N GLN A 70 -7.26 7.36 -7.96
CA GLN A 70 -6.61 7.36 -6.63
C GLN A 70 -5.52 8.43 -6.52
N VAL A 71 -4.67 8.53 -7.55
CA VAL A 71 -3.60 9.53 -7.62
C VAL A 71 -4.17 10.95 -7.54
N LYS A 72 -5.19 11.26 -8.33
CA LYS A 72 -5.87 12.56 -8.29
C LYS A 72 -6.56 12.81 -6.95
N ASN A 73 -7.16 11.80 -6.35
CA ASN A 73 -7.79 11.92 -5.04
C ASN A 73 -6.81 12.30 -3.93
N TRP A 74 -5.64 11.67 -3.87
CA TRP A 74 -4.59 12.03 -2.92
C TRP A 74 -3.93 13.37 -3.23
N GLY A 75 -3.80 13.70 -4.52
CA GLY A 75 -3.26 14.97 -4.99
C GLY A 75 -4.24 16.15 -4.90
N ASN A 76 -5.45 15.98 -4.33
CA ASN A 76 -6.50 17.00 -4.32
C ASN A 76 -6.87 17.49 -5.74
N GLY A 77 -6.87 16.60 -6.71
CA GLY A 77 -7.14 16.86 -8.12
C GLY A 77 -5.89 17.04 -8.98
N GLU A 78 -4.72 17.25 -8.37
CA GLU A 78 -3.44 17.41 -9.08
C GLU A 78 -2.76 16.07 -9.34
N LEU A 79 -2.01 15.98 -10.43
CA LEU A 79 -1.15 14.84 -10.77
C LEU A 79 0.27 15.12 -10.28
N LEU A 80 0.57 14.76 -9.03
CA LEU A 80 1.85 15.03 -8.39
C LEU A 80 2.89 13.94 -8.61
N ALA A 81 2.50 12.78 -9.09
CA ALA A 81 3.38 11.69 -9.47
C ALA A 81 2.75 10.83 -10.55
N MET A 82 3.58 10.08 -11.27
CA MET A 82 3.15 9.15 -12.31
C MET A 82 3.33 7.71 -11.81
N PRO A 83 2.27 7.03 -11.34
CA PRO A 83 2.38 5.65 -10.87
C PRO A 83 2.76 4.71 -12.02
N TYR A 84 3.73 3.85 -11.78
CA TYR A 84 4.23 2.90 -12.78
C TYR A 84 4.20 1.45 -12.28
N GLN A 85 4.15 1.22 -10.99
CA GLN A 85 4.18 -0.11 -10.39
C GLN A 85 3.09 -0.25 -9.31
N PRO A 86 1.87 -0.67 -9.70
CA PRO A 86 0.86 -0.99 -8.71
C PRO A 86 1.22 -2.27 -7.96
N TYR A 87 0.88 -2.33 -6.68
CA TYR A 87 0.96 -3.56 -5.90
C TYR A 87 -0.37 -3.85 -5.21
N ILE A 88 -0.61 -5.11 -4.92
CA ILE A 88 -1.78 -5.57 -4.19
C ILE A 88 -1.31 -6.32 -2.95
N THR A 89 -1.81 -5.91 -1.80
CA THR A 89 -1.63 -6.66 -0.56
C THR A 89 -2.69 -7.74 -0.45
N GLY A 90 -2.28 -8.93 -0.10
CA GLY A 90 -3.18 -10.07 0.05
C GLY A 90 -2.64 -11.11 1.02
N VAL A 91 -3.47 -12.08 1.35
CA VAL A 91 -3.07 -13.26 2.12
C VAL A 91 -2.54 -14.31 1.14
N TRP A 92 -1.28 -14.67 1.29
CA TRP A 92 -0.62 -15.70 0.50
C TRP A 92 -0.51 -16.99 1.33
N TYR A 93 -0.60 -18.12 0.69
CA TYR A 93 -0.38 -19.40 1.34
C TYR A 93 0.60 -20.27 0.58
N ASN A 94 1.42 -21.02 1.31
CA ASN A 94 2.30 -22.02 0.73
C ASN A 94 1.49 -23.30 0.49
N LYS A 95 1.45 -23.79 -0.74
CA LYS A 95 0.61 -24.93 -1.15
C LYS A 95 1.07 -26.22 -0.48
N ASP A 96 2.36 -26.45 -0.38
CA ASP A 96 2.91 -27.70 0.21
C ASP A 96 2.57 -27.76 1.71
N LEU A 97 2.76 -26.65 2.44
CA LEU A 97 2.41 -26.56 3.86
C LEU A 97 0.88 -26.60 4.08
N TRP A 98 0.11 -26.12 3.11
CA TRP A 98 -1.35 -26.19 3.15
C TRP A 98 -1.83 -27.65 3.08
N GLU A 99 -1.27 -28.43 2.17
CA GLU A 99 -1.54 -29.87 2.02
C GLU A 99 -1.04 -30.66 3.22
N GLU A 100 0.13 -30.34 3.76
CA GLU A 100 0.68 -30.96 4.98
C GLU A 100 -0.24 -30.75 6.20
N ALA A 101 -0.89 -29.58 6.29
CA ALA A 101 -1.91 -29.31 7.30
C ALA A 101 -3.25 -30.02 7.05
N GLY A 102 -3.35 -30.82 6.00
CA GLY A 102 -4.58 -31.54 5.61
C GLY A 102 -5.67 -30.62 5.05
N LEU A 103 -5.26 -29.51 4.42
CA LEU A 103 -6.14 -28.55 3.77
C LEU A 103 -6.14 -28.76 2.25
N THR A 104 -7.24 -28.41 1.61
CA THR A 104 -7.46 -28.51 0.18
C THR A 104 -7.83 -27.17 -0.44
N GLU A 105 -8.00 -27.08 -1.75
CA GLU A 105 -8.50 -25.87 -2.41
C GLU A 105 -9.89 -25.44 -1.93
N GLN A 106 -10.69 -26.37 -1.45
CA GLN A 106 -12.03 -26.09 -0.90
C GLN A 106 -11.98 -25.40 0.47
N ASP A 107 -10.84 -25.47 1.15
CA ASP A 107 -10.61 -24.81 2.43
C ASP A 107 -10.14 -23.35 2.26
N ILE A 108 -9.88 -22.88 1.02
CA ILE A 108 -9.44 -21.50 0.76
C ILE A 108 -10.51 -20.54 1.31
N PRO A 109 -10.14 -19.65 2.26
CA PRO A 109 -11.11 -18.81 2.93
C PRO A 109 -11.52 -17.61 2.05
N ASP A 110 -12.83 -17.46 1.86
CA ASP A 110 -13.46 -16.31 1.20
C ASP A 110 -14.14 -15.37 2.21
N THR A 111 -14.14 -15.74 3.49
CA THR A 111 -14.65 -14.92 4.60
C THR A 111 -13.69 -14.93 5.78
N TRP A 112 -13.83 -13.93 6.65
CA TRP A 112 -13.03 -13.85 7.87
C TRP A 112 -13.24 -15.05 8.79
N GLU A 113 -14.47 -15.48 8.95
CA GLU A 113 -14.84 -16.64 9.76
C GLU A 113 -14.20 -17.93 9.24
N LYS A 114 -14.15 -18.10 7.93
CA LYS A 114 -13.43 -19.23 7.30
C LYS A 114 -11.92 -19.10 7.50
N LEU A 115 -11.34 -17.92 7.37
CA LEU A 115 -9.93 -17.71 7.65
C LEU A 115 -9.58 -18.11 9.10
N ILE A 116 -10.34 -17.63 10.08
CA ILE A 116 -10.14 -18.00 11.48
C ILE A 116 -10.28 -19.52 11.71
N ARG A 117 -11.24 -20.15 11.02
CA ARG A 117 -11.43 -21.61 11.09
C ARG A 117 -10.20 -22.36 10.56
N VAL A 118 -9.69 -21.94 9.41
CA VAL A 118 -8.48 -22.51 8.80
C VAL A 118 -7.27 -22.31 9.73
N CYS A 119 -7.07 -21.12 10.26
CA CYS A 119 -5.99 -20.86 11.21
C CYS A 119 -6.06 -21.78 12.44
N ARG A 120 -7.26 -22.01 12.97
CA ARG A 120 -7.47 -22.97 14.09
C ARG A 120 -7.16 -24.39 13.67
N LYS A 121 -7.56 -24.81 12.45
CA LYS A 121 -7.28 -26.16 11.93
C LYS A 121 -5.76 -26.39 11.82
N ILE A 122 -5.01 -25.42 11.28
CA ILE A 122 -3.54 -25.48 11.18
C ILE A 122 -2.91 -25.55 12.58
N LYS A 123 -3.32 -24.65 13.48
CA LYS A 123 -2.78 -24.60 14.85
C LYS A 123 -3.00 -25.90 15.63
N ASN A 124 -4.10 -26.59 15.38
CA ASN A 124 -4.49 -27.83 16.07
C ASN A 124 -4.00 -29.08 15.33
N SER A 125 -3.37 -28.95 14.16
CA SER A 125 -2.73 -30.07 13.48
C SER A 125 -1.38 -30.40 14.15
N ASP A 126 -0.95 -31.64 14.01
CA ASP A 126 0.35 -32.09 14.52
C ASP A 126 1.54 -31.62 13.65
N SER A 127 1.30 -30.75 12.69
CA SER A 127 2.30 -30.28 11.73
C SER A 127 3.36 -29.34 12.35
N GLY A 128 3.11 -28.73 13.51
CA GLY A 128 3.96 -27.71 14.11
C GLY A 128 4.01 -26.38 13.33
N LEU A 129 3.15 -26.20 12.33
CA LEU A 129 3.11 -25.00 11.48
C LEU A 129 2.47 -23.81 12.20
N SER A 130 3.00 -22.63 11.90
CA SER A 130 2.33 -21.38 12.26
C SER A 130 1.17 -21.12 11.33
N ALA A 131 0.00 -20.83 11.89
CA ALA A 131 -1.22 -20.61 11.11
C ALA A 131 -1.17 -19.35 10.25
N MET A 132 -0.44 -18.32 10.71
CA MET A 132 -0.29 -17.06 10.00
C MET A 132 1.01 -16.39 10.43
N THR A 133 1.64 -15.70 9.51
CA THR A 133 2.80 -14.84 9.76
C THR A 133 2.68 -13.58 8.92
N CYS A 134 3.23 -12.49 9.40
CA CYS A 134 3.41 -11.27 8.61
C CYS A 134 4.73 -10.61 9.01
N ASP A 135 5.25 -9.80 8.13
CA ASP A 135 6.37 -8.92 8.43
C ASP A 135 5.92 -7.85 9.45
N GLU A 136 6.78 -7.51 10.40
CA GLU A 136 6.52 -6.53 11.46
C GLU A 136 6.04 -5.18 10.88
N GLU A 137 6.61 -4.74 9.77
CA GLU A 137 6.23 -3.49 9.09
C GLU A 137 4.79 -3.53 8.53
N TYR A 138 4.22 -4.70 8.32
CA TYR A 138 2.91 -4.86 7.68
C TYR A 138 1.77 -5.25 8.63
N VAL A 139 2.02 -5.31 9.92
CA VAL A 139 0.97 -5.60 10.91
C VAL A 139 -0.15 -4.56 10.90
N ASN A 140 0.17 -3.31 10.57
CA ASN A 140 -0.77 -2.21 10.40
C ASN A 140 -1.76 -2.46 9.25
N LEU A 141 -1.40 -3.24 8.22
CA LEU A 141 -2.32 -3.58 7.13
C LEU A 141 -3.47 -4.47 7.63
N LEU A 142 -3.18 -5.39 8.55
CA LEU A 142 -4.23 -6.21 9.17
C LEU A 142 -5.20 -5.34 9.98
N TYR A 143 -4.68 -4.36 10.71
CA TYR A 143 -5.51 -3.38 11.42
C TYR A 143 -6.39 -2.57 10.47
N GLY A 144 -5.82 -2.02 9.39
CA GLY A 144 -6.57 -1.30 8.37
C GLY A 144 -7.66 -2.15 7.70
N TYR A 145 -7.35 -3.42 7.45
CA TYR A 145 -8.32 -4.38 6.91
C TYR A 145 -9.48 -4.64 7.87
N GLN A 146 -9.22 -4.81 9.17
CA GLN A 146 -10.25 -4.96 10.19
C GLN A 146 -11.13 -3.71 10.29
N LEU A 147 -10.54 -2.54 10.30
CA LEU A 147 -11.30 -1.29 10.28
C LEU A 147 -12.21 -1.19 9.06
N ALA A 148 -11.71 -1.55 7.87
CA ALA A 148 -12.51 -1.55 6.65
C ALA A 148 -13.71 -2.52 6.73
N ARG A 149 -13.56 -3.64 7.42
CA ARG A 149 -14.67 -4.58 7.67
C ARG A 149 -15.73 -4.02 8.61
N TYR A 150 -15.32 -3.27 9.67
CA TYR A 150 -16.27 -2.69 10.62
C TYR A 150 -16.95 -1.42 10.10
N LEU A 151 -16.23 -0.60 9.37
CA LEU A 151 -16.68 0.75 9.03
C LEU A 151 -17.00 0.95 7.55
N GLY A 152 -16.52 0.06 6.70
CA GLY A 152 -16.52 0.25 5.25
C GLY A 152 -15.33 1.10 4.77
N GLN A 153 -14.94 0.89 3.53
CA GLN A 153 -13.75 1.50 2.93
C GLN A 153 -13.81 3.03 2.92
N GLU A 154 -14.95 3.61 2.56
CA GLU A 154 -15.11 5.05 2.46
C GLU A 154 -14.87 5.76 3.80
N LYS A 155 -15.44 5.22 4.88
CA LYS A 155 -15.26 5.79 6.22
C LYS A 155 -13.82 5.67 6.70
N VAL A 156 -13.15 4.56 6.41
CA VAL A 156 -11.72 4.40 6.73
C VAL A 156 -10.88 5.43 5.98
N GLN A 157 -11.14 5.68 4.71
CA GLN A 157 -10.44 6.74 3.96
C GLN A 157 -10.66 8.13 4.58
N GLN A 158 -11.88 8.44 5.01
CA GLN A 158 -12.15 9.69 5.72
C GLN A 158 -11.37 9.81 7.04
N LEU A 159 -11.27 8.70 7.79
CA LEU A 159 -10.48 8.66 9.04
C LEU A 159 -9.00 8.89 8.80
N ILE A 160 -8.44 8.31 7.75
CA ILE A 160 -7.05 8.52 7.35
C ILE A 160 -6.82 9.99 7.03
N ARG A 161 -7.69 10.59 6.19
CA ARG A 161 -7.57 12.00 5.79
C ARG A 161 -7.67 12.98 6.96
N ASN A 162 -8.54 12.69 7.92
CA ASN A 162 -8.87 13.59 9.02
C ASN A 162 -8.10 13.30 10.32
N CYS A 163 -7.32 12.22 10.36
CA CYS A 163 -6.59 11.76 11.56
C CYS A 163 -7.47 11.62 12.80
N THR A 164 -8.73 11.15 12.65
CA THR A 164 -9.75 11.12 13.71
C THR A 164 -9.94 9.74 14.37
N TRP A 165 -8.91 8.91 14.37
CA TRP A 165 -8.92 7.52 14.87
C TRP A 165 -9.40 7.40 16.33
N SER A 166 -8.96 8.30 17.21
CA SER A 166 -9.27 8.25 18.64
C SER A 166 -10.75 8.46 18.95
N GLN A 167 -11.52 8.98 18.02
CA GLN A 167 -12.94 9.29 18.18
C GLN A 167 -13.86 8.09 17.86
N ILE A 168 -13.29 6.98 17.39
CA ILE A 168 -14.07 5.85 16.89
C ILE A 168 -13.84 4.62 17.77
N PRO A 169 -14.89 4.12 18.44
CA PRO A 169 -14.78 2.93 19.29
C PRO A 169 -14.19 1.72 18.54
N GLN A 170 -14.61 1.50 17.29
CA GLN A 170 -14.15 0.39 16.46
C GLN A 170 -12.65 0.41 16.18
N ALA A 171 -11.99 1.58 16.29
CA ALA A 171 -10.53 1.67 16.19
C ALA A 171 -9.79 0.99 17.34
N LYS A 172 -10.46 0.73 18.45
CA LYS A 172 -9.91 -0.01 19.60
C LYS A 172 -10.23 -1.51 19.52
N GLU A 173 -11.24 -1.87 18.76
CA GLU A 173 -11.71 -3.25 18.62
C GLU A 173 -11.02 -3.97 17.44
N ALA A 174 -10.53 -3.21 16.46
CA ALA A 174 -9.82 -3.71 15.30
C ALA A 174 -8.38 -4.14 15.65
#